data_04414d50387ce14cd87eea66e043b6a1
#
_entry.id   04414d50387ce14cd87eea66e043b6a1
#
_cell.length_a   1.000
_cell.length_b   1.000
_cell.length_c   1.000
_cell.angle_alpha   90.00
_cell.angle_beta   90.00
_cell.angle_gamma   90.00
#
_symmetry.space_group_name_H-M   'P 1'
#
loop_
_entity.id
_entity.type
_entity.pdbx_description
1 polymer ?
#
loop_
_entity_poly.entity_id
_entity_poly.type
_entity_poly.pdbx_seq_one_letter_code
_entity_poly.pdbx_strand_id
1 'polypeptide(L)'
;MCIRDRLIDIQNNIKAQQSAGYRHWATIENLKRIAETSNFLTEHGIGSMEELTERCEAASASTARLKAELRETGARIEELTLKMKHVAAYRQLKPVYDRYQASKDKEKFLRGYEREIILFEAAARECKRLGAVPLPSAERMQAEMDALTARRAALTAERQKARREEQDYTAVRRNVEEFLSPPRQAPARQKDMELE
;
A
#
# COMPACT_ATOMS: atom_id res chain seq x y z
N MET A 1 21.73 10.36 -8.38
CA MET A 1 22.16 10.13 -7.01
C MET A 1 20.95 10.31 -6.13
N CYS A 2 20.74 9.55 -5.07
CA CYS A 2 19.45 9.54 -4.39
C CYS A 2 19.61 10.07 -2.97
N ILE A 3 18.87 11.13 -2.60
CA ILE A 3 18.82 11.70 -1.24
C ILE A 3 18.51 10.63 -0.16
N ARG A 4 18.02 9.47 -0.58
CA ARG A 4 17.67 8.33 0.27
C ARG A 4 18.88 7.53 0.76
N ASP A 5 20.07 7.82 0.24
CA ASP A 5 21.27 7.14 0.67
C ASP A 5 21.73 7.71 2.03
N ARG A 6 22.11 6.80 2.93
CA ARG A 6 22.61 7.13 4.26
C ARG A 6 24.01 7.69 4.20
N LEU A 7 24.37 8.60 5.13
CA LEU A 7 25.77 9.02 5.30
C LEU A 7 26.64 7.82 5.65
N ILE A 8 27.86 7.82 5.12
CA ILE A 8 28.83 6.75 5.39
C ILE A 8 29.55 7.09 6.70
N ASP A 9 29.44 6.19 7.68
CA ASP A 9 30.21 6.31 8.93
C ASP A 9 31.69 5.99 8.64
N ILE A 10 32.47 7.04 8.31
CA ILE A 10 33.87 6.91 7.92
C ILE A 10 34.73 6.43 9.08
N GLN A 11 34.37 6.80 10.32
CA GLN A 11 35.19 6.50 11.51
C GLN A 11 35.11 5.01 11.88
N ASN A 12 33.94 4.40 11.76
CA ASN A 12 33.71 3.01 12.14
C ASN A 12 33.71 2.06 10.92
N ASN A 13 33.93 2.58 9.72
CA ASN A 13 33.96 1.76 8.51
C ASN A 13 35.35 1.13 8.30
N ILE A 14 35.42 -0.20 8.39
CA ILE A 14 36.68 -0.97 8.25
C ILE A 14 37.40 -0.64 6.93
N LYS A 15 36.69 -0.51 5.82
CA LYS A 15 37.25 -0.16 4.51
C LYS A 15 37.89 1.23 4.52
N ALA A 16 37.24 2.19 5.20
CA ALA A 16 37.74 3.56 5.32
C ALA A 16 38.97 3.63 6.23
N GLN A 17 39.11 2.72 7.22
CA GLN A 17 40.29 2.61 8.07
C GLN A 17 41.46 1.99 7.33
N GLN A 18 41.21 1.03 6.43
CA GLN A 18 42.26 0.29 5.72
C GLN A 18 42.69 0.95 4.40
N SER A 19 41.88 1.80 3.79
CA SER A 19 42.14 2.41 2.49
C SER A 19 41.95 3.91 2.52
N ALA A 20 43.04 4.67 2.30
CA ALA A 20 42.99 6.13 2.18
C ALA A 20 42.13 6.58 0.97
N GLY A 21 42.20 5.85 -0.14
CA GLY A 21 41.38 6.14 -1.33
C GLY A 21 39.88 5.96 -1.05
N TYR A 22 39.50 4.89 -0.35
CA TYR A 22 38.08 4.71 0.04
C TYR A 22 37.63 5.78 1.03
N ARG A 23 38.47 6.14 1.99
CA ARG A 23 38.17 7.24 2.94
C ARG A 23 37.88 8.56 2.22
N HIS A 24 38.77 8.92 1.28
CA HIS A 24 38.61 10.13 0.49
C HIS A 24 37.34 10.11 -0.35
N TRP A 25 37.06 9.00 -1.02
CA TRP A 25 35.80 8.81 -1.76
C TRP A 25 34.58 8.94 -0.86
N ALA A 26 34.55 8.28 0.30
CA ALA A 26 33.46 8.33 1.25
C ALA A 26 33.22 9.75 1.79
N THR A 27 34.30 10.52 2.00
CA THR A 27 34.20 11.94 2.41
C THR A 27 33.51 12.78 1.32
N ILE A 28 33.94 12.64 0.06
CA ILE A 28 33.32 13.35 -1.07
C ILE A 28 31.86 12.95 -1.21
N GLU A 29 31.55 11.67 -1.06
CA GLU A 29 30.21 11.15 -1.16
C GLU A 29 29.29 11.70 -0.06
N ASN A 30 29.78 11.78 1.18
CA ASN A 30 29.04 12.41 2.27
C ASN A 30 28.82 13.90 2.04
N LEU A 31 29.80 14.64 1.53
CA LEU A 31 29.64 16.05 1.20
C LEU A 31 28.53 16.28 0.15
N LYS A 32 28.47 15.43 -0.87
CA LYS A 32 27.40 15.48 -1.87
C LYS A 32 26.02 15.26 -1.24
N ARG A 33 25.89 14.25 -0.35
CA ARG A 33 24.63 13.93 0.33
C ARG A 33 24.21 15.06 1.28
N ILE A 34 25.16 15.68 1.95
CA ILE A 34 24.89 16.85 2.81
C ILE A 34 24.39 18.02 1.94
N ALA A 35 25.03 18.27 0.79
CA ALA A 35 24.59 19.33 -0.13
C ALA A 35 23.17 19.03 -0.69
N GLU A 36 22.89 17.81 -1.11
CA GLU A 36 21.54 17.40 -1.56
C GLU A 36 20.49 17.55 -0.43
N THR A 37 20.84 17.18 0.81
CA THR A 37 19.98 17.38 1.99
C THR A 37 19.70 18.85 2.22
N SER A 38 20.74 19.71 2.18
CA SER A 38 20.61 21.18 2.36
C SER A 38 19.75 21.80 1.24
N ASN A 39 19.96 21.40 -0.02
CA ASN A 39 19.15 21.87 -1.13
C ASN A 39 17.68 21.49 -0.94
N PHE A 40 17.41 20.25 -0.55
CA PHE A 40 16.04 19.80 -0.28
C PHE A 40 15.37 20.63 0.82
N LEU A 41 16.06 20.89 1.93
CA LEU A 41 15.53 21.72 3.03
C LEU A 41 15.22 23.14 2.55
N THR A 42 16.11 23.73 1.74
CA THR A 42 15.92 25.06 1.17
C THR A 42 14.75 25.12 0.20
N GLU A 43 14.66 24.16 -0.73
CA GLU A 43 13.57 24.05 -1.70
C GLU A 43 12.19 23.89 -1.06
N HIS A 44 12.14 23.19 0.11
CA HIS A 44 10.89 22.96 0.84
C HIS A 44 10.65 23.98 1.96
N GLY A 45 11.54 24.98 2.12
CA GLY A 45 11.42 26.04 3.11
C GLY A 45 11.47 25.56 4.55
N ILE A 46 12.26 24.50 4.82
CA ILE A 46 12.36 23.88 6.15
C ILE A 46 13.57 24.49 6.88
N GLY A 47 13.31 25.24 7.96
CA GLY A 47 14.32 25.95 8.73
C GLY A 47 14.66 25.32 10.08
N SER A 48 13.89 24.32 10.55
CA SER A 48 14.12 23.68 11.86
C SER A 48 13.86 22.17 11.83
N MET A 49 14.36 21.48 12.87
CA MET A 49 14.10 20.04 13.07
C MET A 49 12.64 19.77 13.41
N GLU A 50 11.99 20.68 14.08
CA GLU A 50 10.56 20.61 14.42
C GLU A 50 9.73 20.62 13.14
N GLU A 51 9.96 21.59 12.25
CA GLU A 51 9.28 21.66 10.94
C GLU A 51 9.54 20.41 10.10
N LEU A 52 10.76 19.89 10.07
CA LEU A 52 11.10 18.66 9.37
C LEU A 52 10.35 17.46 9.93
N THR A 53 10.24 17.37 11.25
CA THR A 53 9.50 16.30 11.93
C THR A 53 8.01 16.37 11.59
N GLU A 54 7.40 17.55 11.63
CA GLU A 54 6.01 17.77 11.24
C GLU A 54 5.75 17.35 9.78
N ARG A 55 6.68 17.68 8.87
CA ARG A 55 6.58 17.25 7.46
C ARG A 55 6.67 15.73 7.31
N CYS A 56 7.57 15.08 8.04
CA CYS A 56 7.67 13.61 8.06
C CYS A 56 6.37 12.97 8.56
N GLU A 57 5.80 13.49 9.66
CA GLU A 57 4.56 12.97 10.22
C GLU A 57 3.37 13.18 9.27
N ALA A 58 3.26 14.35 8.65
CA ALA A 58 2.23 14.65 7.67
C ALA A 58 2.30 13.73 6.44
N ALA A 59 3.51 13.49 5.92
CA ALA A 59 3.73 12.58 4.80
C ALA A 59 3.38 11.13 5.16
N SER A 60 3.77 10.67 6.35
CA SER A 60 3.43 9.35 6.87
C SER A 60 1.92 9.19 7.08
N ALA A 61 1.25 10.18 7.66
CA ALA A 61 -0.21 10.19 7.82
C ALA A 61 -0.94 10.15 6.48
N SER A 62 -0.45 10.90 5.47
CA SER A 62 -0.99 10.88 4.11
C SER A 62 -0.88 9.49 3.47
N THR A 63 0.28 8.85 3.57
CA THR A 63 0.51 7.48 3.05
C THR A 63 -0.39 6.46 3.76
N ALA A 64 -0.56 6.58 5.08
CA ALA A 64 -1.43 5.71 5.87
C ALA A 64 -2.90 5.89 5.47
N ARG A 65 -3.38 7.12 5.29
CA ARG A 65 -4.73 7.42 4.82
C ARG A 65 -5.01 6.80 3.45
N LEU A 66 -4.13 7.02 2.47
CA LEU A 66 -4.28 6.46 1.13
C LEU A 66 -4.26 4.93 1.12
N LYS A 67 -3.48 4.31 2.03
CA LYS A 67 -3.49 2.85 2.24
C LYS A 67 -4.84 2.37 2.76
N ALA A 68 -5.46 3.09 3.69
CA ALA A 68 -6.78 2.76 4.23
C ALA A 68 -7.87 2.89 3.14
N GLU A 69 -7.88 3.98 2.36
CA GLU A 69 -8.82 4.19 1.25
C GLU A 69 -8.68 3.11 0.17
N LEU A 70 -7.46 2.69 -0.15
CA LEU A 70 -7.21 1.58 -1.10
C LEU A 70 -7.78 0.25 -0.58
N ARG A 71 -7.63 -0.02 0.72
CA ARG A 71 -8.19 -1.22 1.34
C ARG A 71 -9.73 -1.21 1.29
N GLU A 72 -10.34 -0.08 1.63
CA GLU A 72 -11.80 0.08 1.58
C GLU A 72 -12.32 -0.08 0.15
N THR A 73 -11.70 0.60 -0.83
CA THR A 73 -12.07 0.48 -2.25
C THR A 73 -11.93 -0.97 -2.74
N GLY A 74 -10.85 -1.67 -2.32
CA GLY A 74 -10.65 -3.09 -2.62
C GLY A 74 -11.77 -3.97 -2.07
N ALA A 75 -12.16 -3.79 -0.81
CA ALA A 75 -13.26 -4.53 -0.19
C ALA A 75 -14.60 -4.30 -0.91
N ARG A 76 -14.87 -3.05 -1.34
CA ARG A 76 -16.07 -2.74 -2.12
C ARG A 76 -16.09 -3.41 -3.49
N ILE A 77 -14.94 -3.49 -4.17
CA ILE A 77 -14.79 -4.21 -5.45
C ILE A 77 -15.08 -5.70 -5.25
N GLU A 78 -14.56 -6.31 -4.20
CA GLU A 78 -14.80 -7.72 -3.87
C GLU A 78 -16.28 -7.98 -3.57
N GLU A 79 -16.91 -7.13 -2.76
CA GLU A 79 -18.34 -7.22 -2.45
C GLU A 79 -19.20 -7.10 -3.73
N LEU A 80 -18.91 -6.10 -4.58
CA LEU A 80 -19.64 -5.89 -5.82
C LEU A 80 -19.44 -7.06 -6.80
N THR A 81 -18.23 -7.60 -6.89
CA THR A 81 -17.93 -8.78 -7.71
C THR A 81 -18.75 -9.98 -7.27
N LEU A 82 -18.85 -10.22 -5.96
CA LEU A 82 -19.66 -11.28 -5.40
C LEU A 82 -21.15 -11.06 -5.70
N LYS A 83 -21.62 -9.82 -5.54
CA LYS A 83 -23.00 -9.40 -5.84
C LYS A 83 -23.34 -9.63 -7.31
N MET A 84 -22.47 -9.22 -8.23
CA MET A 84 -22.63 -9.44 -9.68
C MET A 84 -22.73 -10.91 -10.02
N LYS A 85 -21.88 -11.76 -9.43
CA LYS A 85 -21.89 -13.22 -9.61
C LYS A 85 -23.25 -13.82 -9.24
N HIS A 86 -23.79 -13.49 -8.08
CA HIS A 86 -25.05 -14.06 -7.61
C HIS A 86 -26.26 -13.51 -8.36
N VAL A 87 -26.24 -12.21 -8.72
CA VAL A 87 -27.29 -11.62 -9.57
C VAL A 87 -27.31 -12.24 -10.96
N ALA A 88 -26.14 -12.52 -11.57
CA ALA A 88 -26.04 -13.20 -12.85
C ALA A 88 -26.62 -14.63 -12.78
N ALA A 89 -26.20 -15.40 -11.76
CA ALA A 89 -26.71 -16.75 -11.54
C ALA A 89 -28.23 -16.77 -11.31
N TYR A 90 -28.74 -15.85 -10.50
CA TYR A 90 -30.19 -15.68 -10.27
C TYR A 90 -30.93 -15.44 -11.57
N ARG A 91 -30.48 -14.49 -12.40
CA ARG A 91 -31.12 -14.17 -13.69
C ARG A 91 -31.10 -15.34 -14.66
N GLN A 92 -29.97 -16.01 -14.75
CA GLN A 92 -29.79 -17.15 -15.64
C GLN A 92 -30.70 -18.32 -15.28
N LEU A 93 -30.87 -18.60 -14.00
CA LEU A 93 -31.60 -19.78 -13.51
C LEU A 93 -33.08 -19.50 -13.25
N LYS A 94 -33.47 -18.23 -13.14
CA LYS A 94 -34.87 -17.83 -12.88
C LYS A 94 -35.87 -18.48 -13.85
N PRO A 95 -35.66 -18.55 -15.18
CA PRO A 95 -36.60 -19.19 -16.08
C PRO A 95 -36.82 -20.68 -15.78
N VAL A 96 -35.79 -21.39 -15.28
CA VAL A 96 -35.91 -22.79 -14.89
C VAL A 96 -36.75 -22.92 -13.61
N TYR A 97 -36.48 -22.06 -12.64
CA TYR A 97 -37.23 -22.02 -11.39
C TYR A 97 -38.71 -21.63 -11.61
N ASP A 98 -39.01 -20.67 -12.47
CA ASP A 98 -40.38 -20.27 -12.78
C ASP A 98 -41.15 -21.47 -13.45
N ARG A 99 -40.49 -22.24 -14.31
CA ARG A 99 -41.07 -23.48 -14.90
C ARG A 99 -41.29 -24.53 -13.80
N TYR A 100 -40.36 -24.67 -12.84
CA TYR A 100 -40.55 -25.58 -11.70
C TYR A 100 -41.77 -25.19 -10.89
N GLN A 101 -41.95 -23.90 -10.59
CA GLN A 101 -43.11 -23.43 -9.82
C GLN A 101 -44.44 -23.66 -10.55
N ALA A 102 -44.44 -23.53 -11.88
CA ALA A 102 -45.63 -23.74 -12.73
C ALA A 102 -45.90 -25.24 -13.01
N SER A 103 -44.95 -26.14 -12.72
CA SER A 103 -45.09 -27.57 -13.00
C SER A 103 -46.16 -28.23 -12.12
N LYS A 104 -47.02 -29.06 -12.76
CA LYS A 104 -48.00 -29.89 -12.06
C LYS A 104 -47.35 -31.10 -11.34
N ASP A 105 -46.23 -31.61 -11.87
CA ASP A 105 -45.45 -32.71 -11.31
C ASP A 105 -44.07 -32.17 -10.91
N LYS A 106 -43.99 -31.64 -9.69
CA LYS A 106 -42.77 -31.05 -9.14
C LYS A 106 -41.68 -32.07 -8.93
N GLU A 107 -42.00 -33.29 -8.54
CA GLU A 107 -41.01 -34.35 -8.30
C GLU A 107 -40.30 -34.77 -9.57
N LYS A 108 -41.07 -34.97 -10.63
CA LYS A 108 -40.52 -35.33 -11.97
C LYS A 108 -39.62 -34.20 -12.50
N PHE A 109 -40.06 -32.94 -12.36
CA PHE A 109 -39.28 -31.78 -12.77
C PHE A 109 -38.00 -31.67 -11.95
N LEU A 110 -38.09 -31.85 -10.64
CA LEU A 110 -36.94 -31.79 -9.74
C LEU A 110 -35.86 -32.81 -10.10
N ARG A 111 -36.23 -34.05 -10.42
CA ARG A 111 -35.27 -35.08 -10.83
C ARG A 111 -34.45 -34.69 -12.09
N GLY A 112 -35.02 -33.88 -12.97
CA GLY A 112 -34.34 -33.42 -14.18
C GLY A 112 -33.54 -32.14 -14.04
N TYR A 113 -33.86 -31.28 -13.04
CA TYR A 113 -33.31 -29.93 -12.90
C TYR A 113 -32.94 -29.58 -11.43
N GLU A 114 -32.63 -30.60 -10.62
CA GLU A 114 -32.36 -30.44 -9.20
C GLU A 114 -31.20 -29.48 -8.95
N ARG A 115 -30.13 -29.64 -9.72
CA ARG A 115 -28.93 -28.80 -9.61
C ARG A 115 -29.25 -27.32 -9.87
N GLU A 116 -30.00 -27.03 -10.92
CA GLU A 116 -30.37 -25.66 -11.31
C GLU A 116 -31.27 -25.01 -10.26
N ILE A 117 -32.19 -25.77 -9.66
CA ILE A 117 -33.09 -25.30 -8.62
C ILE A 117 -32.32 -24.98 -7.35
N ILE A 118 -31.44 -25.90 -6.91
CA ILE A 118 -30.57 -25.67 -5.74
C ILE A 118 -29.69 -24.44 -5.93
N LEU A 119 -29.06 -24.29 -7.12
CA LEU A 119 -28.23 -23.14 -7.45
C LEU A 119 -29.03 -21.83 -7.48
N PHE A 120 -30.25 -21.85 -8.00
CA PHE A 120 -31.13 -20.68 -7.98
C PHE A 120 -31.47 -20.26 -6.56
N GLU A 121 -31.87 -21.19 -5.70
CA GLU A 121 -32.21 -20.90 -4.31
C GLU A 121 -31.02 -20.37 -3.53
N ALA A 122 -29.84 -20.94 -3.77
CA ALA A 122 -28.59 -20.43 -3.21
C ALA A 122 -28.31 -19.00 -3.66
N ALA A 123 -28.42 -18.73 -4.97
CA ALA A 123 -28.22 -17.40 -5.53
C ALA A 123 -29.26 -16.38 -4.99
N ALA A 124 -30.51 -16.78 -4.84
CA ALA A 124 -31.58 -15.95 -4.27
C ALA A 124 -31.30 -15.58 -2.80
N ARG A 125 -30.84 -16.55 -2.00
CA ARG A 125 -30.46 -16.31 -0.60
C ARG A 125 -29.28 -15.32 -0.52
N GLU A 126 -28.26 -15.51 -1.35
CA GLU A 126 -27.09 -14.64 -1.38
C GLU A 126 -27.43 -13.23 -1.88
N CYS A 127 -28.27 -13.09 -2.91
CA CYS A 127 -28.77 -11.78 -3.35
C CYS A 127 -29.48 -11.05 -2.22
N LYS A 128 -30.29 -11.73 -1.42
CA LYS A 128 -30.97 -11.14 -0.26
C LYS A 128 -29.95 -10.75 0.82
N ARG A 129 -29.01 -11.62 1.15
CA ARG A 129 -27.96 -11.37 2.16
C ARG A 129 -27.08 -10.15 1.78
N LEU A 130 -26.77 -10.01 0.50
CA LEU A 130 -25.93 -8.93 -0.03
C LEU A 130 -26.72 -7.62 -0.31
N GLY A 131 -27.98 -7.56 0.05
CA GLY A 131 -28.82 -6.38 -0.18
C GLY A 131 -29.05 -6.07 -1.67
N ALA A 132 -29.02 -7.09 -2.54
CA ALA A 132 -29.27 -6.95 -3.98
C ALA A 132 -30.75 -7.15 -4.34
N VAL A 133 -31.68 -6.81 -3.45
CA VAL A 133 -33.12 -6.86 -3.69
C VAL A 133 -33.70 -5.46 -3.42
N PRO A 134 -34.38 -4.82 -4.40
CA PRO A 134 -34.61 -5.28 -5.77
C PRO A 134 -33.34 -5.44 -6.60
N LEU A 135 -33.35 -6.41 -7.54
CA LEU A 135 -32.15 -6.74 -8.33
C LEU A 135 -31.67 -5.53 -9.16
N PRO A 136 -30.45 -5.04 -8.94
CA PRO A 136 -29.89 -3.93 -9.72
C PRO A 136 -29.67 -4.34 -11.18
N SER A 137 -29.73 -3.38 -12.12
CA SER A 137 -29.43 -3.68 -13.54
C SER A 137 -27.95 -4.08 -13.73
N ALA A 138 -27.67 -4.86 -14.77
CA ALA A 138 -26.30 -5.27 -15.08
C ALA A 138 -25.41 -4.06 -15.42
N GLU A 139 -25.98 -3.14 -16.21
CA GLU A 139 -25.31 -1.90 -16.63
C GLU A 139 -24.93 -1.03 -15.43
N ARG A 140 -25.83 -0.90 -14.44
CA ARG A 140 -25.55 -0.14 -13.22
C ARG A 140 -24.42 -0.76 -12.41
N MET A 141 -24.43 -2.08 -12.24
CA MET A 141 -23.36 -2.76 -11.51
C MET A 141 -22.04 -2.68 -12.25
N GLN A 142 -22.06 -2.76 -13.60
CA GLN A 142 -20.85 -2.61 -14.40
C GLN A 142 -20.30 -1.18 -14.29
N ALA A 143 -21.15 -0.16 -14.40
CA ALA A 143 -20.73 1.23 -14.24
C ALA A 143 -20.11 1.50 -12.84
N GLU A 144 -20.70 0.92 -11.78
CA GLU A 144 -20.13 1.02 -10.43
C GLU A 144 -18.78 0.31 -10.33
N MET A 145 -18.62 -0.87 -10.95
CA MET A 145 -17.35 -1.60 -11.00
C MET A 145 -16.27 -0.81 -11.72
N ASP A 146 -16.61 -0.20 -12.86
CA ASP A 146 -15.68 0.61 -13.64
C ASP A 146 -15.24 1.85 -12.85
N ALA A 147 -16.16 2.52 -12.15
CA ALA A 147 -15.87 3.66 -11.30
C ALA A 147 -14.95 3.30 -10.12
N LEU A 148 -15.22 2.18 -9.44
CA LEU A 148 -14.38 1.69 -8.34
C LEU A 148 -12.99 1.29 -8.82
N THR A 149 -12.89 0.67 -10.00
CA THR A 149 -11.62 0.28 -10.60
C THR A 149 -10.79 1.49 -10.98
N ALA A 150 -11.42 2.51 -11.58
CA ALA A 150 -10.78 3.79 -11.90
C ALA A 150 -10.30 4.50 -10.60
N ARG A 151 -11.13 4.54 -9.54
CA ARG A 151 -10.76 5.11 -8.26
C ARG A 151 -9.57 4.38 -7.63
N ARG A 152 -9.56 3.05 -7.66
CA ARG A 152 -8.43 2.24 -7.17
C ARG A 152 -7.13 2.54 -7.91
N ALA A 153 -7.19 2.72 -9.24
CA ALA A 153 -6.03 3.08 -10.04
C ALA A 153 -5.49 4.47 -9.66
N ALA A 154 -6.37 5.47 -9.50
CA ALA A 154 -6.01 6.81 -9.07
C ALA A 154 -5.36 6.81 -7.68
N LEU A 155 -6.00 6.17 -6.69
CA LEU A 155 -5.46 6.03 -5.33
C LEU A 155 -4.10 5.31 -5.30
N THR A 156 -3.89 4.34 -6.20
CA THR A 156 -2.60 3.64 -6.30
C THR A 156 -1.50 4.59 -6.77
N ALA A 157 -1.79 5.42 -7.77
CA ALA A 157 -0.85 6.42 -8.27
C ALA A 157 -0.55 7.51 -7.23
N GLU A 158 -1.57 8.02 -6.54
CA GLU A 158 -1.43 8.99 -5.45
C GLU A 158 -0.58 8.43 -4.31
N ARG A 159 -0.84 7.18 -3.89
CA ARG A 159 -0.06 6.51 -2.84
C ARG A 159 1.40 6.32 -3.24
N GLN A 160 1.69 6.02 -4.51
CA GLN A 160 3.08 5.92 -4.97
C GLN A 160 3.83 7.25 -4.83
N LYS A 161 3.17 8.38 -5.15
CA LYS A 161 3.73 9.73 -4.98
C LYS A 161 3.95 10.04 -3.50
N ALA A 162 2.92 9.88 -2.67
CA ALA A 162 3.00 10.12 -1.24
C ALA A 162 4.08 9.26 -0.55
N ARG A 163 4.24 8.01 -0.96
CA ARG A 163 5.29 7.13 -0.43
C ARG A 163 6.70 7.59 -0.80
N ARG A 164 6.89 8.14 -2.01
CA ARG A 164 8.18 8.71 -2.40
C ARG A 164 8.51 9.93 -1.55
N GLU A 165 7.54 10.81 -1.38
CA GLU A 165 7.67 12.00 -0.53
C GLU A 165 7.99 11.63 0.92
N GLU A 166 7.27 10.68 1.52
CA GLU A 166 7.55 10.14 2.85
C GLU A 166 8.99 9.60 2.98
N GLN A 167 9.45 8.86 1.95
CA GLN A 167 10.80 8.34 1.92
C GLN A 167 11.85 9.45 1.84
N ASP A 168 11.58 10.50 1.06
CA ASP A 168 12.49 11.63 0.90
C ASP A 168 12.61 12.42 2.22
N TYR A 169 11.49 12.81 2.85
CA TYR A 169 11.50 13.45 4.17
C TYR A 169 12.18 12.60 5.25
N THR A 170 11.88 11.30 5.29
CA THR A 170 12.49 10.38 6.26
C THR A 170 14.02 10.30 6.07
N ALA A 171 14.48 10.26 4.83
CA ALA A 171 15.90 10.22 4.51
C ALA A 171 16.60 11.52 4.88
N VAL A 172 15.99 12.66 4.56
CA VAL A 172 16.50 13.99 4.94
C VAL A 172 16.60 14.10 6.46
N ARG A 173 15.55 13.77 7.21
CA ARG A 173 15.58 13.79 8.67
C ARG A 173 16.73 12.97 9.23
N ARG A 174 16.88 11.74 8.78
CA ARG A 174 17.97 10.85 9.20
C ARG A 174 19.35 11.45 8.88
N ASN A 175 19.52 12.02 7.68
CA ASN A 175 20.81 12.62 7.30
C ASN A 175 21.14 13.85 8.15
N VAL A 176 20.15 14.67 8.50
CA VAL A 176 20.32 15.80 9.42
C VAL A 176 20.66 15.31 10.82
N GLU A 177 19.95 14.32 11.35
CA GLU A 177 20.23 13.72 12.66
C GLU A 177 21.65 13.12 12.72
N GLU A 178 22.09 12.42 11.65
CA GLU A 178 23.44 11.87 11.58
C GLU A 178 24.50 12.97 11.50
N PHE A 179 24.25 14.05 10.76
CA PHE A 179 25.16 15.18 10.65
C PHE A 179 25.30 15.95 11.97
N LEU A 180 24.21 16.14 12.72
CA LEU A 180 24.20 16.82 14.01
C LEU A 180 24.66 15.93 15.17
N SER A 181 24.71 14.62 14.98
CA SER A 181 25.15 13.70 16.03
C SER A 181 26.66 13.86 16.29
N PRO A 182 27.09 13.96 17.56
CA PRO A 182 28.51 13.98 17.88
C PRO A 182 29.19 12.71 17.35
N PRO A 183 30.46 12.80 16.90
CA PRO A 183 31.19 11.63 16.42
C PRO A 183 31.17 10.53 17.47
N ARG A 184 30.68 9.35 17.08
CA ARG A 184 30.66 8.16 17.97
C ARG A 184 32.09 7.85 18.36
N GLN A 185 32.40 7.96 19.65
CA GLN A 185 33.70 7.54 20.15
C GLN A 185 33.87 6.06 19.84
N ALA A 186 34.95 5.73 19.13
CA ALA A 186 35.32 4.33 18.92
C ALA A 186 35.48 3.66 20.30
N PRO A 187 34.98 2.43 20.51
CA PRO A 187 35.18 1.74 21.76
C PRO A 187 36.70 1.68 22.02
N ALA A 188 37.11 2.13 23.19
CA ALA A 188 38.50 2.10 23.60
C ALA A 188 39.01 0.64 23.43
N ARG A 189 40.01 0.43 22.58
CA ARG A 189 40.71 -0.86 22.52
C ARG A 189 41.25 -1.14 23.92
N GLN A 190 40.64 -2.10 24.62
CA GLN A 190 41.28 -2.73 25.75
C GLN A 190 42.60 -3.31 25.23
N LYS A 191 43.72 -2.68 25.60
CA LYS A 191 45.01 -3.32 25.50
C LYS A 191 44.97 -4.46 26.51
N ASP A 192 44.84 -5.69 26.00
CA ASP A 192 45.18 -6.84 26.79
C ASP A 192 46.66 -6.67 27.19
N MET A 193 46.86 -6.27 28.46
CA MET A 193 48.14 -6.36 29.10
C MET A 193 48.34 -7.84 29.42
N GLU A 194 48.99 -8.54 28.52
CA GLU A 194 49.66 -9.81 28.85
C GLU A 194 50.70 -9.50 29.90
N LEU A 195 50.46 -9.97 31.11
CA LEU A 195 51.42 -10.08 32.18
C LEU A 195 52.25 -11.33 31.90
N GLU A 196 53.55 -11.15 31.75
CA GLU A 196 54.58 -12.18 31.92
C GLU A 196 54.50 -12.88 33.28
#